data_8b26895ea8200a177edf3e540d2775f7
#
_entry.id   8b26895ea8200a177edf3e540d2775f7
#
_cell.length_a   1.000
_cell.length_b   1.000
_cell.length_c   1.000
_cell.angle_alpha   90.00
_cell.angle_beta   90.00
_cell.angle_gamma   90.00
#
_symmetry.space_group_name_H-M   'P 1'
#
loop_
_entity.id
_entity.type
_entity.pdbx_description
1 polymer ?
#
loop_
_entity_poly.entity_id
_entity_poly.type
_entity_poly.pdbx_seq_one_letter_code
_entity_poly.pdbx_strand_id
1 'polypeptide(L)'
;MKISKITALFLIIPFLAMSQKEKNGKVYKKHPAIEIVNQFNKAYVEGDVETLKSLVSEDFKMWNSMNNSPNYKGGDINNLTGQSAWMSKNFNDISIKDRGSAYSDAVEYKGDGTYVYTFQMFTAWDKKNGFKIKTPRNGTYIFDESGTKIKRFLWSDNQAAWDKWNLSRETIKNGTIYKDHSLIGKVRMVYYHLAKGNVEKTFQDFSENARIYDSNLTDKDYNSLNEQIENVTNVLDKFDIISIDEVGYPDYLDYEGNGGVALSWWKFTFKNKKSGEIKRMNIHSQMWFNNKGKIGREDVYYNANLLN
;
A
#
# COMPACT_ATOMS: atom_id res chain seq x y z
N MET A 1 43.60 44.07 46.17
CA MET A 1 43.57 42.61 46.25
C MET A 1 42.70 42.07 45.12
N LYS A 2 43.31 41.56 44.03
CA LYS A 2 42.57 41.03 42.86
C LYS A 2 42.37 39.55 43.14
N ILE A 3 41.13 39.17 43.55
CA ILE A 3 40.75 37.79 43.65
C ILE A 3 40.40 37.32 42.22
N SER A 4 41.15 36.34 41.77
CA SER A 4 41.15 35.82 40.42
C SER A 4 39.80 35.25 40.05
N LYS A 5 39.26 35.66 38.89
CA LYS A 5 38.02 35.16 38.25
C LYS A 5 38.10 33.69 37.84
N ILE A 6 39.22 33.01 38.06
CA ILE A 6 39.47 31.60 37.69
C ILE A 6 38.90 30.63 38.72
N THR A 7 38.77 31.04 39.99
CA THR A 7 38.28 30.15 41.05
C THR A 7 36.76 29.90 40.99
N ALA A 8 36.00 30.82 40.38
CA ALA A 8 34.53 30.64 40.21
C ALA A 8 34.15 29.63 39.11
N LEU A 9 35.04 29.41 38.13
CA LEU A 9 34.76 28.51 36.99
C LEU A 9 34.92 27.02 37.37
N PHE A 10 35.80 26.72 38.34
CA PHE A 10 36.03 25.33 38.81
C PHE A 10 34.96 24.79 39.79
N LEU A 11 34.13 25.68 40.34
CA LEU A 11 33.01 25.23 41.23
C LEU A 11 31.71 24.94 40.48
N ILE A 12 31.59 25.33 39.19
CA ILE A 12 30.40 25.05 38.41
C ILE A 12 30.47 23.70 37.66
N ILE A 13 31.68 23.23 37.36
CA ILE A 13 31.91 21.98 36.62
C ILE A 13 31.41 20.73 37.37
N PRO A 14 31.60 20.56 38.70
CA PRO A 14 31.10 19.39 39.40
C PRO A 14 29.57 19.37 39.54
N PHE A 15 28.87 20.54 39.51
CA PHE A 15 27.41 20.57 39.56
C PHE A 15 26.75 20.18 38.24
N LEU A 16 27.38 20.41 37.11
CA LEU A 16 26.90 19.93 35.80
C LEU A 16 27.15 18.45 35.57
N ALA A 17 28.20 17.88 36.23
CA ALA A 17 28.49 16.46 36.16
C ALA A 17 27.58 15.59 37.03
N MET A 18 26.87 16.17 38.02
CA MET A 18 25.96 15.44 38.93
C MET A 18 24.50 15.37 38.37
N SER A 19 24.20 15.95 37.23
CA SER A 19 22.94 15.75 36.54
C SER A 19 22.94 14.50 35.65
N GLN A 20 23.44 13.39 36.17
CA GLN A 20 23.15 12.11 35.56
C GLN A 20 21.66 11.81 35.82
N LYS A 21 20.87 11.91 34.76
CA LYS A 21 19.45 11.52 34.79
C LYS A 21 19.34 10.14 35.39
N GLU A 22 18.49 9.97 36.39
CA GLU A 22 18.23 8.69 37.03
C GLU A 22 17.77 7.70 35.95
N LYS A 23 18.38 6.50 35.94
CA LYS A 23 17.99 5.48 34.96
C LYS A 23 16.62 4.94 35.37
N ASN A 24 15.65 5.01 34.43
CA ASN A 24 14.27 4.59 34.64
C ASN A 24 14.01 3.11 34.29
N GLY A 25 14.99 2.39 33.79
CA GLY A 25 14.83 0.98 33.42
C GLY A 25 15.91 0.47 32.47
N LYS A 26 15.65 -0.71 31.89
CA LYS A 26 16.52 -1.37 30.92
C LYS A 26 15.71 -1.80 29.68
N VAL A 27 16.34 -1.77 28.51
CA VAL A 27 15.76 -2.26 27.24
C VAL A 27 16.50 -3.53 26.82
N TYR A 28 15.75 -4.52 26.37
CA TYR A 28 16.26 -5.82 25.94
C TYR A 28 15.75 -6.17 24.56
N LYS A 29 16.66 -6.58 23.66
CA LYS A 29 16.34 -7.16 22.37
C LYS A 29 15.98 -8.66 22.46
N LYS A 30 16.42 -9.34 23.54
CA LYS A 30 16.08 -10.73 23.85
C LYS A 30 15.59 -10.78 25.28
N HIS A 31 14.37 -11.26 25.50
CA HIS A 31 13.73 -11.32 26.80
C HIS A 31 12.61 -12.38 26.78
N PRO A 32 12.37 -13.16 27.88
CA PRO A 32 11.28 -14.13 27.91
C PRO A 32 9.91 -13.58 27.59
N ALA A 33 9.62 -12.33 27.98
CA ALA A 33 8.37 -11.66 27.68
C ALA A 33 8.13 -11.50 26.14
N ILE A 34 9.19 -11.36 25.34
CA ILE A 34 9.07 -11.29 23.86
C ILE A 34 8.57 -12.64 23.32
N GLU A 35 9.03 -13.74 23.86
CA GLU A 35 8.59 -15.07 23.45
C GLU A 35 7.11 -15.32 23.80
N ILE A 36 6.66 -14.81 24.95
CA ILE A 36 5.24 -14.85 25.33
C ILE A 36 4.39 -14.04 24.32
N VAL A 37 4.86 -12.86 23.93
CA VAL A 37 4.19 -12.04 22.91
C VAL A 37 4.16 -12.73 21.55
N ASN A 38 5.22 -13.42 21.15
CA ASN A 38 5.26 -14.20 19.92
C ASN A 38 4.24 -15.35 19.95
N GLN A 39 4.15 -16.07 21.07
CA GLN A 39 3.13 -17.11 21.28
C GLN A 39 1.71 -16.53 21.27
N PHE A 40 1.49 -15.37 21.89
CA PHE A 40 0.21 -14.67 21.87
C PHE A 40 -0.19 -14.29 20.45
N ASN A 41 0.70 -13.69 19.66
CA ASN A 41 0.43 -13.32 18.28
C ASN A 41 0.14 -14.55 17.41
N LYS A 42 0.88 -15.64 17.61
CA LYS A 42 0.64 -16.91 16.92
C LYS A 42 -0.75 -17.46 17.25
N ALA A 43 -1.07 -17.60 18.54
CA ALA A 43 -2.37 -18.08 19.00
C ALA A 43 -3.52 -17.19 18.48
N TYR A 44 -3.32 -15.87 18.46
CA TYR A 44 -4.29 -14.92 17.96
C TYR A 44 -4.61 -15.12 16.48
N VAL A 45 -3.60 -15.31 15.63
CA VAL A 45 -3.84 -15.50 14.18
C VAL A 45 -4.37 -16.89 13.85
N GLU A 46 -4.06 -17.89 14.65
CA GLU A 46 -4.52 -19.28 14.51
C GLU A 46 -5.95 -19.50 15.07
N GLY A 47 -6.45 -18.56 15.88
CA GLY A 47 -7.73 -18.72 16.56
C GLY A 47 -7.65 -19.66 17.77
N ASP A 48 -6.45 -19.89 18.32
CA ASP A 48 -6.22 -20.76 19.46
C ASP A 48 -6.62 -20.07 20.77
N VAL A 49 -7.90 -20.20 21.09
CA VAL A 49 -8.52 -19.56 22.26
C VAL A 49 -7.93 -20.05 23.56
N GLU A 50 -7.58 -21.32 23.68
CA GLU A 50 -7.08 -21.89 24.94
C GLU A 50 -5.65 -21.39 25.23
N THR A 51 -4.78 -21.35 24.22
CA THR A 51 -3.46 -20.74 24.35
C THR A 51 -3.57 -19.25 24.70
N LEU A 52 -4.46 -18.49 24.05
CA LEU A 52 -4.67 -17.06 24.38
C LEU A 52 -5.06 -16.89 25.87
N LYS A 53 -6.01 -17.68 26.36
CA LYS A 53 -6.41 -17.64 27.78
C LYS A 53 -5.26 -17.97 28.71
N SER A 54 -4.41 -18.91 28.33
CA SER A 54 -3.27 -19.33 29.15
C SER A 54 -2.18 -18.26 29.26
N LEU A 55 -2.07 -17.34 28.29
CA LEU A 55 -1.01 -16.32 28.21
C LEU A 55 -1.38 -14.98 28.88
N VAL A 56 -2.63 -14.79 29.27
CA VAL A 56 -3.10 -13.53 29.86
C VAL A 56 -3.49 -13.71 31.35
N SER A 57 -3.49 -12.61 32.10
CA SER A 57 -3.94 -12.60 33.50
C SER A 57 -5.48 -12.59 33.59
N GLU A 58 -6.03 -12.96 34.76
CA GLU A 58 -7.48 -12.96 34.99
C GLU A 58 -8.11 -11.57 34.85
N ASP A 59 -7.37 -10.52 35.20
CA ASP A 59 -7.80 -9.10 35.06
C ASP A 59 -7.36 -8.47 33.76
N PHE A 60 -7.07 -9.27 32.73
CA PHE A 60 -6.63 -8.81 31.41
C PHE A 60 -7.58 -7.78 30.80
N LYS A 61 -6.98 -6.74 30.19
CA LYS A 61 -7.71 -5.75 29.39
C LYS A 61 -6.95 -5.42 28.12
N MET A 62 -7.72 -5.07 27.06
CA MET A 62 -7.16 -4.68 25.78
C MET A 62 -7.82 -3.39 25.24
N TRP A 63 -7.03 -2.55 24.56
CA TRP A 63 -7.50 -1.29 23.96
C TRP A 63 -6.93 -1.07 22.56
N ASN A 64 -7.76 -0.54 21.66
CA ASN A 64 -7.24 0.18 20.52
C ASN A 64 -6.75 1.56 21.02
N SER A 65 -5.45 1.83 20.90
CA SER A 65 -4.81 3.07 21.37
C SER A 65 -5.35 4.32 20.67
N MET A 66 -5.99 4.16 19.51
CA MET A 66 -6.60 5.25 18.74
C MET A 66 -8.05 5.53 19.18
N ASN A 67 -8.62 4.72 20.06
CA ASN A 67 -9.96 4.96 20.59
C ASN A 67 -9.91 6.06 21.67
N ASN A 68 -10.51 7.20 21.38
CA ASN A 68 -10.55 8.37 22.25
C ASN A 68 -11.87 8.52 23.04
N SER A 69 -12.73 7.50 23.02
CA SER A 69 -13.99 7.54 23.78
C SER A 69 -13.70 7.53 25.29
N PRO A 70 -14.14 8.54 26.05
CA PRO A 70 -13.85 8.63 27.47
C PRO A 70 -14.52 7.53 28.30
N ASN A 71 -15.55 6.88 27.77
CA ASN A 71 -16.30 5.82 28.44
C ASN A 71 -15.83 4.41 28.07
N TYR A 72 -14.84 4.28 27.18
CA TYR A 72 -14.36 2.98 26.75
C TYR A 72 -13.46 2.34 27.81
N LYS A 73 -13.95 1.27 28.44
CA LYS A 73 -13.26 0.57 29.53
C LYS A 73 -12.30 -0.54 29.06
N GLY A 74 -12.10 -0.64 27.74
CA GLY A 74 -11.32 -1.75 27.16
C GLY A 74 -12.11 -3.06 27.03
N GLY A 75 -11.62 -3.96 26.20
CA GLY A 75 -12.11 -5.32 26.10
C GLY A 75 -11.45 -6.23 27.13
N ASP A 76 -12.10 -7.34 27.45
CA ASP A 76 -11.58 -8.40 28.32
C ASP A 76 -11.16 -9.65 27.53
N ILE A 77 -10.90 -10.74 28.22
CA ILE A 77 -10.50 -12.01 27.62
C ILE A 77 -11.57 -12.54 26.63
N ASN A 78 -12.86 -12.34 26.88
CA ASN A 78 -13.91 -12.79 25.97
C ASN A 78 -13.89 -11.97 24.67
N ASN A 79 -13.59 -10.67 24.74
CA ASN A 79 -13.42 -9.84 23.56
C ASN A 79 -12.19 -10.27 22.74
N LEU A 80 -11.06 -10.58 23.40
CA LEU A 80 -9.84 -11.08 22.74
C LEU A 80 -10.12 -12.38 22.00
N THR A 81 -10.66 -13.37 22.71
CA THR A 81 -10.92 -14.70 22.13
C THR A 81 -12.00 -14.66 21.05
N GLY A 82 -13.06 -13.86 21.26
CA GLY A 82 -14.08 -13.62 20.25
C GLY A 82 -13.52 -12.97 19.00
N GLN A 83 -12.65 -11.97 19.13
CA GLN A 83 -11.98 -11.33 18.01
C GLN A 83 -11.06 -12.28 17.25
N SER A 84 -10.26 -13.08 17.95
CA SER A 84 -9.38 -14.10 17.37
C SER A 84 -10.18 -15.15 16.59
N ALA A 85 -11.23 -15.71 17.19
CA ALA A 85 -12.11 -16.68 16.55
C ALA A 85 -12.83 -16.08 15.32
N TRP A 86 -13.28 -14.84 15.41
CA TRP A 86 -13.89 -14.14 14.27
C TRP A 86 -12.89 -13.92 13.15
N MET A 87 -11.65 -13.54 13.46
CA MET A 87 -10.59 -13.35 12.48
C MET A 87 -10.29 -14.65 11.74
N SER A 88 -10.02 -15.73 12.46
CA SER A 88 -9.70 -17.05 11.87
C SER A 88 -10.87 -17.61 11.02
N LYS A 89 -12.13 -17.31 11.39
CA LYS A 89 -13.32 -17.69 10.64
C LYS A 89 -13.43 -16.93 9.31
N ASN A 90 -13.11 -15.63 9.28
CA ASN A 90 -13.42 -14.74 8.15
C ASN A 90 -12.23 -14.47 7.23
N PHE A 91 -10.99 -14.74 7.69
CA PHE A 91 -9.80 -14.45 6.90
C PHE A 91 -8.91 -15.69 6.71
N ASN A 92 -8.22 -15.73 5.58
CA ASN A 92 -7.12 -16.64 5.29
C ASN A 92 -5.78 -15.94 5.47
N ASP A 93 -4.71 -16.73 5.65
CA ASP A 93 -3.31 -16.27 5.66
C ASP A 93 -3.08 -15.07 6.60
N ILE A 94 -3.72 -15.12 7.77
CA ILE A 94 -3.54 -14.08 8.78
C ILE A 94 -2.10 -14.13 9.26
N SER A 95 -1.42 -12.99 9.27
CA SER A 95 -0.02 -12.90 9.67
C SER A 95 0.24 -11.60 10.42
N ILE A 96 1.00 -11.71 11.50
CA ILE A 96 1.58 -10.60 12.26
C ILE A 96 3.10 -10.84 12.28
N LYS A 97 3.87 -10.01 11.55
CA LYS A 97 5.33 -10.15 11.41
C LYS A 97 6.01 -8.81 11.60
N ASP A 98 7.24 -8.82 12.06
CA ASP A 98 8.02 -7.60 12.19
C ASP A 98 8.13 -6.84 10.87
N ARG A 99 8.10 -5.51 10.93
CA ARG A 99 8.04 -4.61 9.79
C ARG A 99 9.47 -4.19 9.38
N GLY A 100 9.91 -4.66 8.22
CA GLY A 100 11.25 -4.34 7.71
C GLY A 100 12.33 -4.86 8.64
N SER A 101 13.20 -3.99 9.13
CA SER A 101 14.28 -4.29 10.08
C SER A 101 13.89 -4.06 11.55
N ALA A 102 12.61 -3.72 11.83
CA ALA A 102 12.13 -3.56 13.18
C ALA A 102 12.10 -4.91 13.93
N TYR A 103 12.19 -4.84 15.23
CA TYR A 103 12.09 -5.99 16.15
C TYR A 103 11.36 -5.57 17.41
N SER A 104 10.90 -6.54 18.19
CA SER A 104 10.23 -6.28 19.46
C SER A 104 11.24 -5.91 20.54
N ASP A 105 10.93 -4.87 21.31
CA ASP A 105 11.73 -4.44 22.47
C ASP A 105 11.01 -4.81 23.76
N ALA A 106 11.71 -5.47 24.71
CA ALA A 106 11.24 -5.59 26.07
C ALA A 106 11.89 -4.51 26.94
N VAL A 107 11.09 -3.85 27.76
CA VAL A 107 11.52 -2.78 28.66
C VAL A 107 11.11 -3.13 30.08
N GLU A 108 12.09 -3.26 30.98
CA GLU A 108 11.85 -3.34 32.40
C GLU A 108 11.94 -1.94 33.01
N TYR A 109 10.80 -1.37 33.39
CA TYR A 109 10.74 -0.08 34.08
C TYR A 109 10.99 -0.23 35.57
N LYS A 110 11.74 0.69 36.15
CA LYS A 110 12.00 0.74 37.59
C LYS A 110 10.70 1.07 38.33
N GLY A 111 10.14 0.06 39.01
CA GLY A 111 8.92 0.21 39.83
C GLY A 111 7.60 0.10 39.07
N ASP A 112 7.62 -0.25 37.76
CA ASP A 112 6.39 -0.32 36.93
C ASP A 112 6.28 -1.64 36.12
N GLY A 113 7.27 -2.53 36.19
CA GLY A 113 7.21 -3.86 35.58
C GLY A 113 7.73 -3.96 34.15
N THR A 114 7.33 -5.04 33.49
CA THR A 114 7.83 -5.41 32.16
C THR A 114 6.81 -5.02 31.05
N TYR A 115 7.32 -4.36 30.03
CA TYR A 115 6.58 -3.99 28.81
C TYR A 115 7.25 -4.60 27.60
N VAL A 116 6.44 -5.00 26.58
CA VAL A 116 6.97 -5.36 25.27
C VAL A 116 6.32 -4.46 24.23
N TYR A 117 7.15 -3.82 23.42
CA TYR A 117 6.74 -2.99 22.30
C TYR A 117 7.01 -3.71 20.99
N THR A 118 6.02 -3.74 20.10
CA THR A 118 6.12 -4.40 18.80
C THR A 118 5.84 -3.43 17.66
N PHE A 119 6.56 -3.60 16.53
CA PHE A 119 6.45 -2.79 15.33
C PHE A 119 6.25 -3.72 14.13
N GLN A 120 5.00 -4.09 13.89
CA GLN A 120 4.66 -5.22 13.03
C GLN A 120 3.82 -4.80 11.81
N MET A 121 3.70 -5.71 10.87
CA MET A 121 2.78 -5.65 9.74
C MET A 121 1.73 -6.73 9.95
N PHE A 122 0.48 -6.32 9.99
CA PHE A 122 -0.67 -7.21 9.92
C PHE A 122 -1.06 -7.43 8.47
N THR A 123 -1.28 -8.69 8.06
CA THR A 123 -1.85 -9.04 6.76
C THR A 123 -2.92 -10.10 6.92
N ALA A 124 -3.97 -10.04 6.10
CA ALA A 124 -5.03 -11.04 6.05
C ALA A 124 -5.76 -10.97 4.71
N TRP A 125 -6.39 -12.07 4.28
CA TRP A 125 -7.21 -12.13 3.07
C TRP A 125 -8.65 -12.46 3.43
N ASP A 126 -9.59 -11.60 3.07
CA ASP A 126 -11.01 -11.85 3.28
C ASP A 126 -11.47 -13.09 2.51
N LYS A 127 -12.05 -14.07 3.21
CA LYS A 127 -12.53 -15.33 2.59
C LYS A 127 -13.70 -15.12 1.64
N LYS A 128 -14.47 -14.03 1.82
CA LYS A 128 -15.68 -13.77 1.03
C LYS A 128 -15.37 -13.20 -0.35
N ASN A 129 -14.43 -12.24 -0.42
CA ASN A 129 -14.17 -11.49 -1.65
C ASN A 129 -12.69 -11.41 -2.06
N GLY A 130 -11.78 -12.05 -1.31
CA GLY A 130 -10.36 -12.06 -1.61
C GLY A 130 -9.63 -10.73 -1.35
N PHE A 131 -10.28 -9.75 -0.71
CA PHE A 131 -9.63 -8.48 -0.39
C PHE A 131 -8.47 -8.68 0.57
N LYS A 132 -7.30 -8.16 0.22
CA LYS A 132 -6.11 -8.22 1.06
C LYS A 132 -6.02 -7.00 1.97
N ILE A 133 -6.09 -7.21 3.28
CA ILE A 133 -5.73 -6.21 4.27
C ILE A 133 -4.23 -6.28 4.48
N LYS A 134 -3.57 -5.12 4.44
CA LYS A 134 -2.16 -4.96 4.83
C LYS A 134 -2.01 -3.63 5.55
N THR A 135 -1.68 -3.68 6.84
CA THR A 135 -1.59 -2.48 7.68
C THR A 135 -0.46 -2.58 8.70
N PRO A 136 0.30 -1.50 8.93
CA PRO A 136 1.20 -1.43 10.08
C PRO A 136 0.39 -1.61 11.37
N ARG A 137 0.93 -2.37 12.31
CA ARG A 137 0.37 -2.57 13.65
C ARG A 137 1.47 -2.39 14.69
N ASN A 138 1.23 -1.50 15.64
CA ASN A 138 2.07 -1.38 16.81
C ASN A 138 1.33 -1.98 17.99
N GLY A 139 2.04 -2.72 18.83
CA GLY A 139 1.52 -3.33 20.05
C GLY A 139 2.32 -2.91 21.27
N THR A 140 1.63 -2.70 22.39
CA THR A 140 2.23 -2.56 23.70
C THR A 140 1.62 -3.61 24.61
N TYR A 141 2.44 -4.49 25.13
CA TYR A 141 2.05 -5.57 26.04
C TYR A 141 2.64 -5.27 27.42
N ILE A 142 1.77 -5.17 28.42
CA ILE A 142 2.16 -4.91 29.81
C ILE A 142 1.94 -6.20 30.59
N PHE A 143 2.97 -6.63 31.26
CA PHE A 143 2.97 -7.89 32.00
C PHE A 143 2.49 -7.68 33.45
N ASP A 144 2.05 -8.76 34.06
CA ASP A 144 1.78 -8.84 35.51
C ASP A 144 3.08 -8.76 36.30
N GLU A 145 2.98 -8.71 37.62
CA GLU A 145 4.14 -8.64 38.54
C GLU A 145 5.08 -9.85 38.42
N SER A 146 4.55 -11.03 38.05
CA SER A 146 5.35 -12.22 37.81
C SER A 146 6.15 -12.17 36.51
N GLY A 147 5.80 -11.27 35.56
CA GLY A 147 6.39 -11.21 34.24
C GLY A 147 6.03 -12.37 33.30
N THR A 148 5.03 -13.19 33.69
CA THR A 148 4.68 -14.42 32.95
C THR A 148 3.33 -14.37 32.26
N LYS A 149 2.46 -13.37 32.55
CA LYS A 149 1.15 -13.19 31.94
C LYS A 149 1.00 -11.77 31.42
N ILE A 150 0.36 -11.64 30.26
CA ILE A 150 0.01 -10.33 29.71
C ILE A 150 -1.22 -9.80 30.46
N LYS A 151 -1.05 -8.67 31.15
CA LYS A 151 -2.11 -8.00 31.94
C LYS A 151 -2.86 -6.97 31.09
N ARG A 152 -2.14 -6.27 30.17
CA ARG A 152 -2.71 -5.24 29.31
C ARG A 152 -2.15 -5.40 27.91
N PHE A 153 -3.03 -5.21 26.92
CA PHE A 153 -2.65 -5.16 25.49
C PHE A 153 -3.24 -3.92 24.84
N LEU A 154 -2.38 -3.06 24.35
CA LEU A 154 -2.76 -1.90 23.56
C LEU A 154 -2.24 -2.07 22.16
N TRP A 155 -3.09 -1.79 21.16
CA TRP A 155 -2.66 -1.81 19.75
C TRP A 155 -3.11 -0.56 19.02
N SER A 156 -2.39 -0.25 17.95
CA SER A 156 -2.82 0.72 16.94
C SER A 156 -2.52 0.18 15.56
N ASP A 157 -3.43 0.40 14.62
CA ASP A 157 -3.26 0.13 13.20
C ASP A 157 -3.88 1.25 12.36
N ASN A 158 -3.70 1.19 11.03
CA ASN A 158 -4.24 2.22 10.16
C ASN A 158 -5.71 1.94 9.86
N GLN A 159 -6.59 2.76 10.43
CA GLN A 159 -8.04 2.66 10.24
C GLN A 159 -8.44 2.68 8.75
N ALA A 160 -7.76 3.48 7.91
CA ALA A 160 -8.06 3.55 6.48
C ALA A 160 -7.92 2.19 5.74
N ALA A 161 -7.10 1.26 6.25
CA ALA A 161 -7.01 -0.08 5.68
C ALA A 161 -8.28 -0.91 5.97
N TRP A 162 -8.86 -0.74 7.15
CA TRP A 162 -10.11 -1.38 7.54
C TRP A 162 -11.31 -0.75 6.84
N ASP A 163 -11.31 0.56 6.64
CA ASP A 163 -12.36 1.27 5.89
C ASP A 163 -12.39 0.79 4.43
N LYS A 164 -11.22 0.62 3.80
CA LYS A 164 -11.14 0.03 2.45
C LYS A 164 -11.65 -1.41 2.41
N TRP A 165 -11.35 -2.20 3.43
CA TRP A 165 -11.92 -3.55 3.54
C TRP A 165 -13.44 -3.52 3.67
N ASN A 166 -14.00 -2.64 4.53
CA ASN A 166 -15.45 -2.48 4.67
C ASN A 166 -16.08 -2.11 3.32
N LEU A 167 -15.54 -1.10 2.63
CA LEU A 167 -16.01 -0.68 1.30
C LEU A 167 -15.96 -1.83 0.27
N SER A 168 -14.93 -2.70 0.34
CA SER A 168 -14.82 -3.84 -0.56
C SER A 168 -15.95 -4.87 -0.41
N ARG A 169 -16.69 -4.83 0.68
CA ARG A 169 -17.83 -5.74 0.99
C ARG A 169 -19.19 -5.14 0.66
N GLU A 170 -19.22 -3.85 0.31
CA GLU A 170 -20.44 -3.14 -0.05
C GLU A 170 -20.69 -3.24 -1.55
N THR A 171 -21.97 -3.36 -1.93
CA THR A 171 -22.40 -3.24 -3.33
C THR A 171 -22.77 -1.79 -3.57
N ILE A 172 -21.85 -1.03 -4.15
CA ILE A 172 -22.07 0.38 -4.51
C ILE A 172 -21.97 0.57 -6.02
N LYS A 173 -22.77 1.50 -6.55
CA LYS A 173 -22.65 1.97 -7.92
C LYS A 173 -21.42 2.90 -7.99
N ASN A 174 -20.46 2.55 -8.84
CA ASN A 174 -19.18 3.29 -8.91
C ASN A 174 -19.10 4.27 -10.10
N GLY A 175 -20.09 4.27 -10.99
CA GLY A 175 -20.10 5.12 -12.17
C GLY A 175 -21.04 4.63 -13.27
N THR A 176 -20.86 5.17 -14.46
CA THR A 176 -21.63 4.82 -15.66
C THR A 176 -20.69 4.31 -16.75
N ILE A 177 -21.08 3.26 -17.47
CA ILE A 177 -20.37 2.73 -18.63
C ILE A 177 -21.12 3.21 -19.87
N TYR A 178 -20.41 3.89 -20.77
CA TYR A 178 -20.92 4.37 -22.04
C TYR A 178 -20.33 3.58 -23.21
N LYS A 179 -21.18 3.09 -24.08
CA LYS A 179 -20.81 2.48 -25.36
C LYS A 179 -20.65 3.53 -26.47
N ASP A 180 -21.30 4.68 -26.31
CA ASP A 180 -21.18 5.85 -27.18
C ASP A 180 -20.92 7.11 -26.34
N HIS A 181 -19.76 7.72 -26.54
CA HIS A 181 -19.32 8.92 -25.84
C HIS A 181 -18.31 9.69 -26.69
N SER A 182 -18.29 11.02 -26.58
CA SER A 182 -17.37 11.86 -27.36
C SER A 182 -15.89 11.53 -27.13
N LEU A 183 -15.52 11.08 -25.93
CA LEU A 183 -14.15 10.68 -25.60
C LEU A 183 -13.76 9.35 -26.28
N ILE A 184 -14.69 8.44 -26.54
CA ILE A 184 -14.46 7.26 -27.38
C ILE A 184 -14.07 7.70 -28.79
N GLY A 185 -14.76 8.75 -29.33
CA GLY A 185 -14.40 9.34 -30.62
C GLY A 185 -12.95 9.81 -30.65
N LYS A 186 -12.45 10.46 -29.59
CA LYS A 186 -11.04 10.87 -29.49
C LYS A 186 -10.08 9.68 -29.53
N VAL A 187 -10.36 8.61 -28.79
CA VAL A 187 -9.55 7.38 -28.83
C VAL A 187 -9.47 6.83 -30.27
N ARG A 188 -10.60 6.75 -30.95
CA ARG A 188 -10.64 6.32 -32.38
C ARG A 188 -9.80 7.21 -33.26
N MET A 189 -9.82 8.53 -33.04
CA MET A 189 -9.01 9.49 -33.81
C MET A 189 -7.51 9.36 -33.54
N VAL A 190 -7.08 9.03 -32.30
CA VAL A 190 -5.69 8.71 -31.99
C VAL A 190 -5.21 7.58 -32.91
N TYR A 191 -5.93 6.46 -32.95
CA TYR A 191 -5.55 5.29 -33.75
C TYR A 191 -5.76 5.53 -35.27
N TYR A 192 -6.73 6.32 -35.68
CA TYR A 192 -6.88 6.73 -37.07
C TYR A 192 -5.65 7.52 -37.56
N HIS A 193 -5.20 8.51 -36.80
CA HIS A 193 -4.04 9.31 -37.16
C HIS A 193 -2.75 8.50 -37.14
N LEU A 194 -2.61 7.61 -36.16
CA LEU A 194 -1.50 6.67 -36.09
C LEU A 194 -1.45 5.74 -37.30
N ALA A 195 -2.59 5.20 -37.74
CA ALA A 195 -2.69 4.35 -38.93
C ALA A 195 -2.30 5.12 -40.22
N LYS A 196 -2.39 6.45 -40.24
CA LYS A 196 -1.93 7.32 -41.34
C LYS A 196 -0.49 7.79 -41.19
N GLY A 197 0.23 7.33 -40.15
CA GLY A 197 1.61 7.76 -39.83
C GLY A 197 1.71 9.23 -39.40
N ASN A 198 0.59 9.87 -39.02
CA ASN A 198 0.58 11.28 -38.64
C ASN A 198 0.81 11.40 -37.12
N VAL A 199 2.08 11.42 -36.73
CA VAL A 199 2.50 11.44 -35.30
C VAL A 199 1.95 12.68 -34.56
N GLU A 200 2.03 13.88 -35.17
CA GLU A 200 1.55 15.12 -34.56
C GLU A 200 0.05 15.04 -34.20
N LYS A 201 -0.76 14.61 -35.14
CA LYS A 201 -2.21 14.45 -34.91
C LYS A 201 -2.56 13.29 -33.98
N THR A 202 -1.74 12.24 -33.94
CA THR A 202 -1.93 11.13 -33.01
C THR A 202 -1.92 11.64 -31.56
N PHE A 203 -1.02 12.57 -31.24
CA PHE A 203 -0.84 13.06 -29.87
C PHE A 203 -1.53 14.41 -29.59
N GLN A 204 -2.29 14.98 -30.53
CA GLN A 204 -2.93 16.31 -30.39
C GLN A 204 -3.91 16.39 -29.20
N ASP A 205 -4.54 15.27 -28.80
CA ASP A 205 -5.49 15.20 -27.70
C ASP A 205 -4.84 14.81 -26.35
N PHE A 206 -3.53 14.56 -26.32
CA PHE A 206 -2.81 14.36 -25.08
C PHE A 206 -2.51 15.69 -24.38
N SER A 207 -2.44 15.68 -23.06
CA SER A 207 -1.94 16.83 -22.30
C SER A 207 -0.41 16.85 -22.34
N GLU A 208 0.19 18.03 -22.23
CA GLU A 208 1.65 18.21 -22.24
C GLU A 208 2.36 17.38 -21.15
N ASN A 209 1.68 17.19 -20.02
CA ASN A 209 2.17 16.40 -18.88
C ASN A 209 1.61 14.97 -18.86
N ALA A 210 1.15 14.45 -20.02
CA ALA A 210 0.65 13.08 -20.07
C ALA A 210 1.73 12.06 -19.70
N ARG A 211 1.31 11.00 -19.02
CA ARG A 211 2.16 9.88 -18.60
C ARG A 211 1.70 8.61 -19.29
N ILE A 212 2.61 7.94 -19.96
CA ILE A 212 2.32 6.69 -20.68
C ILE A 212 3.00 5.53 -19.96
N TYR A 213 2.17 4.69 -19.33
CA TYR A 213 2.58 3.48 -18.62
C TYR A 213 2.58 2.33 -19.62
N ASP A 214 3.75 1.98 -20.11
CA ASP A 214 3.93 0.88 -21.05
C ASP A 214 4.31 -0.39 -20.25
N SER A 215 3.57 -1.48 -20.45
CA SER A 215 3.80 -2.76 -19.77
C SER A 215 5.18 -3.38 -20.02
N ASN A 216 5.93 -2.88 -20.99
CA ASN A 216 7.27 -3.36 -21.34
C ASN A 216 8.40 -2.53 -20.71
N LEU A 217 8.10 -1.46 -19.98
CA LEU A 217 9.12 -0.68 -19.26
C LEU A 217 9.65 -1.47 -18.06
N THR A 218 10.97 -1.48 -17.89
CA THR A 218 11.67 -2.21 -16.81
C THR A 218 12.52 -1.31 -15.91
N ASP A 219 12.87 -0.12 -16.39
CA ASP A 219 13.80 0.81 -15.77
C ASP A 219 13.15 2.07 -15.20
N LYS A 220 11.91 2.35 -15.57
CA LYS A 220 11.09 3.48 -15.11
C LYS A 220 9.60 3.14 -15.12
N ASP A 221 8.80 3.94 -14.43
CA ASP A 221 7.35 3.70 -14.29
C ASP A 221 6.56 4.12 -15.54
N TYR A 222 6.96 5.19 -16.24
CA TYR A 222 6.24 5.73 -17.41
C TYR A 222 7.17 6.49 -18.36
N ASN A 223 6.73 6.64 -19.60
CA ASN A 223 7.26 7.61 -20.57
C ASN A 223 6.55 8.95 -20.44
N SER A 224 7.28 10.03 -20.58
CA SER A 224 6.71 11.35 -20.88
C SER A 224 6.08 11.36 -22.28
N LEU A 225 5.26 12.38 -22.58
CA LEU A 225 4.68 12.54 -23.91
C LEU A 225 5.74 12.62 -25.00
N ASN A 226 6.83 13.38 -24.77
CA ASN A 226 7.91 13.54 -25.75
C ASN A 226 8.63 12.22 -26.02
N GLU A 227 8.94 11.45 -24.98
CA GLU A 227 9.55 10.13 -25.14
C GLU A 227 8.62 9.17 -25.90
N GLN A 228 7.31 9.24 -25.66
CA GLN A 228 6.35 8.42 -26.39
C GLN A 228 6.24 8.81 -27.87
N ILE A 229 6.26 10.10 -28.16
CA ILE A 229 6.33 10.60 -29.54
C ILE A 229 7.56 10.07 -30.27
N GLU A 230 8.72 10.10 -29.61
CA GLU A 230 9.97 9.56 -30.16
C GLU A 230 9.87 8.03 -30.37
N ASN A 231 9.35 7.29 -29.41
CA ASN A 231 9.17 5.85 -29.51
C ASN A 231 8.28 5.46 -30.69
N VAL A 232 7.14 6.14 -30.85
CA VAL A 232 6.22 5.91 -31.97
C VAL A 232 6.87 6.27 -33.31
N THR A 233 7.63 7.36 -33.38
CA THR A 233 8.38 7.76 -34.57
C THR A 233 9.40 6.66 -34.96
N ASN A 234 10.16 6.17 -33.98
CA ASN A 234 11.14 5.08 -34.21
C ASN A 234 10.49 3.77 -34.69
N VAL A 235 9.25 3.48 -34.26
CA VAL A 235 8.49 2.33 -34.78
C VAL A 235 8.05 2.60 -36.23
N LEU A 236 7.56 3.79 -36.54
CA LEU A 236 7.14 4.15 -37.89
C LEU A 236 8.30 4.23 -38.88
N ASP A 237 9.52 4.52 -38.42
CA ASP A 237 10.72 4.46 -39.26
C ASP A 237 11.05 3.04 -39.71
N LYS A 238 10.77 2.04 -38.87
CA LYS A 238 11.05 0.63 -39.13
C LYS A 238 9.91 -0.14 -39.79
N PHE A 239 8.67 0.30 -39.55
CA PHE A 239 7.47 -0.42 -39.97
C PHE A 239 6.47 0.49 -40.66
N ASP A 240 5.82 -0.03 -41.71
CA ASP A 240 4.59 0.52 -42.27
C ASP A 240 3.41 -0.09 -41.50
N ILE A 241 2.45 0.75 -41.10
CA ILE A 241 1.19 0.26 -40.53
C ILE A 241 0.25 -0.07 -41.69
N ILE A 242 -0.07 -1.37 -41.86
CA ILE A 242 -1.01 -1.85 -42.86
C ILE A 242 -2.45 -1.57 -42.41
N SER A 243 -2.78 -1.92 -41.18
CA SER A 243 -4.08 -1.66 -40.57
C SER A 243 -3.97 -1.54 -39.04
N ILE A 244 -4.92 -0.79 -38.50
CA ILE A 244 -5.27 -0.78 -37.06
C ILE A 244 -6.77 -1.05 -37.00
N ASP A 245 -7.13 -2.23 -36.54
CA ASP A 245 -8.51 -2.70 -36.50
C ASP A 245 -9.02 -2.70 -35.04
N GLU A 246 -10.19 -2.14 -34.80
CA GLU A 246 -10.86 -2.17 -33.51
C GLU A 246 -11.34 -3.59 -33.21
N VAL A 247 -11.12 -4.09 -32.00
CA VAL A 247 -11.60 -5.40 -31.53
C VAL A 247 -12.73 -5.19 -30.54
N GLY A 248 -13.95 -5.59 -30.91
CA GLY A 248 -15.15 -5.27 -30.15
C GLY A 248 -15.56 -3.81 -30.34
N TYR A 249 -15.66 -3.08 -29.25
CA TYR A 249 -15.88 -1.63 -29.23
C TYR A 249 -15.25 -1.03 -27.96
N PRO A 250 -14.78 0.22 -27.98
CA PRO A 250 -14.30 0.88 -26.79
C PRO A 250 -15.44 1.19 -25.82
N ASP A 251 -15.16 1.01 -24.53
CA ASP A 251 -16.02 1.47 -23.45
C ASP A 251 -15.46 2.74 -22.84
N TYR A 252 -16.32 3.70 -22.49
CA TYR A 252 -15.93 4.81 -21.62
C TYR A 252 -16.59 4.64 -20.26
N LEU A 253 -15.76 4.53 -19.24
CA LEU A 253 -16.16 4.42 -17.83
C LEU A 253 -16.02 5.80 -17.19
N ASP A 254 -17.16 6.38 -16.79
CA ASP A 254 -17.22 7.63 -16.02
C ASP A 254 -17.41 7.29 -14.55
N TYR A 255 -16.30 7.42 -13.80
CA TYR A 255 -16.30 7.15 -12.36
C TYR A 255 -16.83 8.37 -11.59
N GLU A 256 -17.84 8.17 -10.76
CA GLU A 256 -18.39 9.24 -9.92
C GLU A 256 -17.28 9.89 -9.05
N GLY A 257 -16.96 11.17 -9.36
CA GLY A 257 -15.99 11.98 -8.62
C GLY A 257 -14.50 11.76 -8.95
N ASN A 258 -14.17 10.86 -9.87
CA ASN A 258 -12.76 10.50 -10.16
C ASN A 258 -12.35 10.63 -11.64
N GLY A 259 -13.15 11.26 -12.48
CA GLY A 259 -12.91 11.35 -13.93
C GLY A 259 -13.23 10.03 -14.64
N GLY A 260 -12.81 9.93 -15.90
CA GLY A 260 -13.17 8.78 -16.70
C GLY A 260 -12.02 8.19 -17.51
N VAL A 261 -12.19 6.93 -17.90
CA VAL A 261 -11.23 6.17 -18.68
C VAL A 261 -11.92 5.52 -19.88
N ALA A 262 -11.31 5.61 -21.06
CA ALA A 262 -11.71 4.80 -22.21
C ALA A 262 -10.85 3.53 -22.26
N LEU A 263 -11.51 2.38 -22.27
CA LEU A 263 -10.91 1.07 -22.46
C LEU A 263 -11.07 0.66 -23.92
N SER A 264 -10.00 0.24 -24.59
CA SER A 264 -10.03 -0.13 -25.99
C SER A 264 -9.08 -1.27 -26.34
N TRP A 265 -9.44 -2.06 -27.33
CA TRP A 265 -8.67 -3.20 -27.81
C TRP A 265 -8.49 -3.08 -29.32
N TRP A 266 -7.26 -3.30 -29.78
CA TRP A 266 -6.86 -3.07 -31.16
C TRP A 266 -6.01 -4.23 -31.68
N LYS A 267 -6.16 -4.49 -32.98
CA LYS A 267 -5.26 -5.38 -33.71
C LYS A 267 -4.48 -4.55 -34.73
N PHE A 268 -3.18 -4.50 -34.54
CA PHE A 268 -2.25 -3.84 -35.44
C PHE A 268 -1.67 -4.87 -36.42
N THR A 269 -1.57 -4.49 -37.66
CA THR A 269 -0.84 -5.22 -38.71
C THR A 269 0.25 -4.30 -39.22
N PHE A 270 1.50 -4.74 -39.04
CA PHE A 270 2.70 -4.01 -39.46
C PHE A 270 3.40 -4.75 -40.60
N LYS A 271 4.10 -4.01 -41.45
CA LYS A 271 5.07 -4.55 -42.42
C LYS A 271 6.44 -3.98 -42.08
N ASN A 272 7.42 -4.83 -41.79
CA ASN A 272 8.79 -4.40 -41.64
C ASN A 272 9.31 -3.86 -42.97
N LYS A 273 9.78 -2.60 -42.99
CA LYS A 273 10.23 -1.91 -44.24
C LYS A 273 11.46 -2.57 -44.88
N LYS A 274 12.33 -3.17 -44.02
CA LYS A 274 13.58 -3.79 -44.48
C LYS A 274 13.37 -5.23 -44.97
N SER A 275 12.66 -6.06 -44.19
CA SER A 275 12.48 -7.50 -44.51
C SER A 275 11.20 -7.78 -45.30
N GLY A 276 10.24 -6.87 -45.31
CA GLY A 276 8.91 -7.09 -45.91
C GLY A 276 8.01 -8.00 -45.05
N GLU A 277 8.46 -8.49 -43.90
CA GLU A 277 7.73 -9.38 -43.02
C GLU A 277 6.49 -8.69 -42.46
N ILE A 278 5.36 -9.41 -42.42
CA ILE A 278 4.12 -8.94 -41.83
C ILE A 278 3.99 -9.47 -40.41
N LYS A 279 3.83 -8.56 -39.45
CA LYS A 279 3.62 -8.87 -38.05
C LYS A 279 2.25 -8.39 -37.58
N ARG A 280 1.63 -9.14 -36.67
CA ARG A 280 0.35 -8.79 -36.03
C ARG A 280 0.50 -8.71 -34.54
N MET A 281 -0.08 -7.69 -33.93
CA MET A 281 0.03 -7.41 -32.50
C MET A 281 -1.32 -6.98 -31.95
N ASN A 282 -1.74 -7.58 -30.85
CA ASN A 282 -2.89 -7.09 -30.09
C ASN A 282 -2.43 -6.07 -29.06
N ILE A 283 -3.19 -4.97 -28.95
CA ILE A 283 -2.92 -3.90 -27.99
C ILE A 283 -4.20 -3.68 -27.17
N HIS A 284 -4.05 -3.57 -25.84
CA HIS A 284 -5.05 -3.01 -24.95
C HIS A 284 -4.56 -1.65 -24.45
N SER A 285 -5.41 -0.64 -24.56
CA SER A 285 -5.11 0.71 -24.09
C SER A 285 -6.22 1.21 -23.17
N GLN A 286 -5.81 1.88 -22.09
CA GLN A 286 -6.66 2.60 -21.15
C GLN A 286 -6.23 4.07 -21.17
N MET A 287 -7.11 4.94 -21.72
CA MET A 287 -6.83 6.38 -21.81
C MET A 287 -7.67 7.15 -20.78
N TRP A 288 -7.00 7.75 -19.82
CA TRP A 288 -7.60 8.54 -18.74
C TRP A 288 -7.67 10.01 -19.14
N PHE A 289 -8.86 10.59 -19.01
CA PHE A 289 -9.13 11.96 -19.42
C PHE A 289 -9.16 12.90 -18.21
N ASN A 290 -8.57 14.08 -18.38
CA ASN A 290 -8.68 15.16 -17.42
C ASN A 290 -9.97 15.98 -17.65
N ASN A 291 -10.25 16.95 -16.76
CA ASN A 291 -11.45 17.79 -16.82
C ASN A 291 -11.56 18.68 -18.08
N LYS A 292 -10.48 18.78 -18.85
CA LYS A 292 -10.47 19.49 -20.16
C LYS A 292 -10.70 18.53 -21.33
N GLY A 293 -10.96 17.26 -21.07
CA GLY A 293 -11.14 16.22 -22.08
C GLY A 293 -9.86 15.91 -22.86
N LYS A 294 -8.67 16.14 -22.26
CA LYS A 294 -7.37 15.73 -22.77
C LYS A 294 -6.92 14.45 -22.11
N ILE A 295 -6.18 13.60 -22.83
CA ILE A 295 -5.59 12.38 -22.30
C ILE A 295 -4.42 12.76 -21.39
N GLY A 296 -4.57 12.53 -20.08
CA GLY A 296 -3.55 12.83 -19.07
C GLY A 296 -2.70 11.61 -18.70
N ARG A 297 -3.24 10.42 -18.97
CA ARG A 297 -2.55 9.15 -18.72
C ARG A 297 -3.01 8.12 -19.76
N GLU A 298 -2.09 7.30 -20.22
CA GLU A 298 -2.36 6.09 -20.97
C GLU A 298 -1.66 4.91 -20.29
N ASP A 299 -2.37 3.80 -20.08
CA ASP A 299 -1.80 2.51 -19.72
C ASP A 299 -1.92 1.60 -20.94
N VAL A 300 -0.81 1.16 -21.51
CA VAL A 300 -0.77 0.37 -22.73
C VAL A 300 -0.10 -0.98 -22.53
N TYR A 301 -0.74 -2.02 -23.05
CA TYR A 301 -0.34 -3.42 -22.90
C TYR A 301 -0.21 -4.08 -24.27
N TYR A 302 0.98 -4.57 -24.60
CA TYR A 302 1.28 -5.27 -25.83
C TYR A 302 2.58 -6.09 -25.71
N ASN A 303 2.88 -6.91 -26.69
CA ASN A 303 4.13 -7.67 -26.75
C ASN A 303 5.17 -6.94 -27.61
N ALA A 304 6.08 -6.20 -26.96
CA ALA A 304 7.13 -5.43 -27.62
C ALA A 304 8.13 -6.31 -28.41
N ASN A 305 8.29 -7.60 -28.06
CA ASN A 305 9.18 -8.51 -28.79
C ASN A 305 8.79 -8.68 -30.26
N LEU A 306 7.54 -8.35 -30.63
CA LEU A 306 7.09 -8.38 -32.02
C LEU A 306 7.61 -7.19 -32.85
N LEU A 307 8.18 -6.17 -32.22
CA LEU A 307 8.74 -4.98 -32.86
C LEU A 307 10.28 -5.02 -33.00
N ASN A 308 10.89 -6.11 -32.58
CA ASN A 308 12.34 -6.35 -32.70
C ASN A 308 12.70 -7.05 -34.00
#